data_f3b115c9105c45749f68b93aed9d2309
#
_entry.id   f3b115c9105c45749f68b93aed9d2309
#
_cell.length_a   1.000
_cell.length_b   1.000
_cell.length_c   1.000
_cell.angle_alpha   90.00
_cell.angle_beta   90.00
_cell.angle_gamma   90.00
#
_symmetry.space_group_name_H-M   'P 1'
#
loop_
_entity.id
_entity.type
_entity.pdbx_description
1 polymer ?
#
loop_
_entity_poly.entity_id
_entity_poly.type
_entity_poly.pdbx_seq_one_letter_code
_entity_poly.pdbx_strand_id
1 'polypeptide(L)'
;MRKIIINGNKPLIGEVTISGAKNSTVALIPASILADSMVTLEGIPDIQDVRSLIEILEEFNVAVTFDAEAGIMNIDPSNMVSIPMPTGKIKNLRASYYFMGAILSKFGEGVIGLPGGCNLGPRPIDQHIKGFEALGATVRNEMGAIYLTSPEEGLTGERIYLDVVSIGATINTILAAVRANGRTVIENVAKEPEIIDVCTLLNNMGAKIRGAGTDVIRVDGVDALHGCRHTVIPDRIEAGTYLAAAAVMGEEVLVKNVIVEHLEGFVAKMDEMGVNMEIGEDSILIRKSDDLKMVHIKALPYPGFATDLQQPITPLLLKAAGDGTIIDTIYPKRVNHIAELRRMGAGIKVESDTIFMQGPNVLSGAEVKASDLRAGACLVIAGLMATGTTTITGVENILRGYDGIVEKLTALGADITMVEDEE
;
A
#
# COMPACT_ATOMS: atom_id res chain seq x y z
N MET A 1 2.20 -9.67 24.19
CA MET A 1 2.30 -9.74 22.68
C MET A 1 0.89 -9.84 22.11
N ARG A 2 0.52 -9.01 21.10
CA ARG A 2 -0.84 -9.04 20.51
C ARG A 2 -1.02 -10.24 19.58
N LYS A 3 -2.20 -10.86 19.65
CA LYS A 3 -2.65 -11.95 18.78
C LYS A 3 -4.06 -11.70 18.29
N ILE A 4 -4.38 -12.19 17.10
CA ILE A 4 -5.76 -12.24 16.60
C ILE A 4 -6.24 -13.68 16.68
N ILE A 5 -7.41 -13.88 17.26
CA ILE A 5 -8.08 -15.17 17.40
C ILE A 5 -9.34 -15.14 16.55
N ILE A 6 -9.50 -16.11 15.66
CA ILE A 6 -10.65 -16.25 14.77
C ILE A 6 -11.27 -17.63 14.95
N ASN A 7 -12.55 -17.68 15.31
CA ASN A 7 -13.37 -18.89 15.22
C ASN A 7 -14.08 -18.89 13.87
N GLY A 8 -13.64 -19.77 12.98
CA GLY A 8 -14.04 -19.77 11.58
C GLY A 8 -15.48 -20.26 11.33
N ASN A 9 -15.85 -20.31 10.05
CA ASN A 9 -17.18 -20.75 9.58
C ASN A 9 -18.37 -19.91 10.09
N LYS A 10 -18.17 -18.61 10.32
CA LYS A 10 -19.25 -17.67 10.59
C LYS A 10 -19.58 -16.90 9.31
N PRO A 11 -20.85 -16.89 8.86
CA PRO A 11 -21.22 -16.13 7.67
C PRO A 11 -21.07 -14.63 7.91
N LEU A 12 -20.59 -13.92 6.90
CA LEU A 12 -20.47 -12.46 6.92
C LEU A 12 -21.71 -11.82 6.30
N ILE A 13 -22.29 -10.85 7.01
CA ILE A 13 -23.49 -10.12 6.56
C ILE A 13 -23.35 -8.67 6.97
N GLY A 14 -23.68 -7.75 6.07
CA GLY A 14 -23.75 -6.33 6.39
C GLY A 14 -22.96 -5.46 5.42
N GLU A 15 -22.49 -4.35 5.93
CA GLU A 15 -21.78 -3.35 5.15
C GLU A 15 -20.41 -3.06 5.75
N VAL A 16 -19.43 -2.81 4.89
CA VAL A 16 -18.11 -2.30 5.27
C VAL A 16 -17.76 -1.10 4.41
N THR A 17 -17.29 -0.03 5.04
CA THR A 17 -16.83 1.18 4.35
C THR A 17 -15.32 1.16 4.27
N ILE A 18 -14.79 1.28 3.05
CA ILE A 18 -13.36 1.28 2.79
C ILE A 18 -12.73 2.61 3.23
N SER A 19 -11.60 2.50 3.90
CA SER A 19 -10.80 3.64 4.38
C SER A 19 -9.99 4.28 3.25
N GLY A 20 -9.39 5.43 3.52
CA GLY A 20 -8.44 6.06 2.61
C GLY A 20 -7.22 5.18 2.33
N ALA A 21 -6.69 5.30 1.12
CA ALA A 21 -5.61 4.46 0.63
C ALA A 21 -4.32 4.61 1.44
N LYS A 22 -3.85 3.53 2.05
CA LYS A 22 -2.55 3.48 2.72
C LYS A 22 -1.43 3.89 1.78
N ASN A 23 -1.36 3.29 0.59
CA ASN A 23 -0.27 3.51 -0.36
C ASN A 23 -0.25 4.94 -0.93
N SER A 24 -1.40 5.61 -1.00
CA SER A 24 -1.47 7.06 -1.24
C SER A 24 -0.99 7.86 -0.04
N THR A 25 -1.55 7.59 1.12
CA THR A 25 -1.30 8.37 2.35
C THR A 25 0.18 8.44 2.70
N VAL A 26 0.89 7.32 2.59
CA VAL A 26 2.34 7.27 2.89
C VAL A 26 3.20 8.06 1.90
N ALA A 27 2.65 8.48 0.77
CA ALA A 27 3.28 9.37 -0.19
C ALA A 27 2.75 10.82 -0.08
N LEU A 28 1.46 11.00 0.21
CA LEU A 28 0.84 12.32 0.39
C LEU A 28 1.42 13.06 1.60
N ILE A 29 1.69 12.36 2.69
CA ILE A 29 2.27 12.96 3.90
C ILE A 29 3.67 13.54 3.63
N PRO A 30 4.64 12.81 3.07
CA PRO A 30 5.92 13.39 2.65
C PRO A 30 5.79 14.50 1.60
N ALA A 31 4.87 14.38 0.63
CA ALA A 31 4.63 15.41 -0.36
C ALA A 31 4.15 16.73 0.27
N SER A 32 3.39 16.67 1.36
CA SER A 32 2.86 17.84 2.06
C SER A 32 3.93 18.75 2.65
N ILE A 33 5.14 18.25 2.93
CA ILE A 33 6.23 19.09 3.45
C ILE A 33 6.76 20.09 2.42
N LEU A 34 6.47 19.89 1.14
CA LEU A 34 6.88 20.81 0.08
C LEU A 34 6.10 22.13 0.08
N ALA A 35 4.97 22.20 0.79
CA ALA A 35 4.22 23.42 0.96
C ALA A 35 4.96 24.41 1.89
N ASP A 36 4.67 25.70 1.71
CA ASP A 36 5.09 26.79 2.59
C ASP A 36 4.09 27.11 3.70
N SER A 37 2.91 26.53 3.62
CA SER A 37 1.78 26.74 4.55
C SER A 37 1.03 25.41 4.78
N MET A 38 0.05 25.44 5.68
CA MET A 38 -0.64 24.24 6.15
C MET A 38 -1.35 23.47 5.01
N VAL A 39 -1.16 22.16 4.98
CA VAL A 39 -1.89 21.19 4.16
C VAL A 39 -2.86 20.41 5.04
N THR A 40 -4.12 20.35 4.62
CA THR A 40 -5.14 19.52 5.28
C THR A 40 -5.45 18.30 4.41
N LEU A 41 -5.22 17.12 4.95
CA LEU A 41 -5.54 15.85 4.30
C LEU A 41 -6.78 15.24 4.95
N GLU A 42 -7.72 14.78 4.13
CA GLU A 42 -8.97 14.14 4.58
C GLU A 42 -9.01 12.68 4.15
N GLY A 43 -9.68 11.84 4.93
CA GLY A 43 -9.80 10.43 4.68
C GLY A 43 -8.54 9.63 5.05
N ILE A 44 -7.70 10.17 5.93
CA ILE A 44 -6.49 9.49 6.38
C ILE A 44 -6.85 8.32 7.31
N PRO A 45 -6.40 7.09 7.01
CA PRO A 45 -6.67 5.93 7.86
C PRO A 45 -5.84 5.97 9.14
N ASP A 46 -6.41 5.46 10.24
CA ASP A 46 -5.67 5.30 11.49
C ASP A 46 -4.90 3.97 11.51
N ILE A 47 -3.73 3.99 10.93
CA ILE A 47 -2.83 2.84 10.79
C ILE A 47 -1.44 3.15 11.36
N GLN A 48 -0.72 2.12 11.75
CA GLN A 48 0.60 2.27 12.38
C GLN A 48 1.60 3.02 11.49
N ASP A 49 1.57 2.78 10.18
CA ASP A 49 2.49 3.47 9.26
C ASP A 49 2.22 4.99 9.23
N VAL A 50 0.97 5.43 9.38
CA VAL A 50 0.62 6.86 9.50
C VAL A 50 1.12 7.44 10.82
N ARG A 51 0.93 6.74 11.92
CA ARG A 51 1.43 7.17 13.24
C ARG A 51 2.95 7.34 13.23
N SER A 52 3.67 6.42 12.60
CA SER A 52 5.13 6.52 12.45
C SER A 52 5.57 7.71 11.59
N LEU A 53 4.81 8.04 10.53
CA LEU A 53 5.09 9.24 9.72
C LEU A 53 4.87 10.54 10.50
N ILE A 54 3.84 10.59 11.34
CA ILE A 54 3.60 11.76 12.23
C ILE A 54 4.81 11.96 13.15
N GLU A 55 5.30 10.92 13.79
CA GLU A 55 6.48 11.00 14.64
C GLU A 55 7.73 11.53 13.90
N ILE A 56 7.92 11.09 12.64
CA ILE A 56 9.02 11.59 11.80
C ILE A 56 8.85 13.08 11.48
N LEU A 57 7.64 13.51 11.14
CA LEU A 57 7.35 14.92 10.85
C LEU A 57 7.60 15.81 12.08
N GLU A 58 7.20 15.37 13.26
CA GLU A 58 7.42 16.09 14.51
C GLU A 58 8.91 16.27 14.82
N GLU A 59 9.75 15.27 14.51
CA GLU A 59 11.21 15.41 14.65
C GLU A 59 11.81 16.45 13.69
N PHE A 60 11.22 16.65 12.52
CA PHE A 60 11.56 17.72 11.59
C PHE A 60 10.99 19.10 11.97
N ASN A 61 10.39 19.22 13.14
CA ASN A 61 9.70 20.43 13.60
C ASN A 61 8.50 20.84 12.73
N VAL A 62 7.83 19.85 12.15
CA VAL A 62 6.55 20.05 11.43
C VAL A 62 5.41 19.92 12.44
N ALA A 63 4.52 20.91 12.49
CA ALA A 63 3.34 20.84 13.33
C ALA A 63 2.27 19.94 12.68
N VAL A 64 1.86 18.90 13.40
CA VAL A 64 0.86 17.94 12.92
C VAL A 64 -0.25 17.78 13.94
N THR A 65 -1.50 17.84 13.47
CA THR A 65 -2.67 17.40 14.23
C THR A 65 -3.38 16.31 13.46
N PHE A 66 -3.80 15.26 14.14
CA PHE A 66 -4.53 14.15 13.52
C PHE A 66 -5.75 13.77 14.35
N ASP A 67 -6.93 14.05 13.81
CA ASP A 67 -8.20 13.55 14.30
C ASP A 67 -8.47 12.20 13.62
N ALA A 68 -8.18 11.12 14.33
CA ALA A 68 -8.30 9.76 13.78
C ALA A 68 -9.76 9.36 13.54
N GLU A 69 -10.70 9.85 14.32
CA GLU A 69 -12.13 9.56 14.15
C GLU A 69 -12.69 10.23 12.90
N ALA A 70 -12.34 11.50 12.67
CA ALA A 70 -12.73 12.23 11.48
C ALA A 70 -11.87 11.90 10.25
N GLY A 71 -10.69 11.30 10.42
CA GLY A 71 -9.72 11.05 9.36
C GLY A 71 -9.07 12.34 8.82
N ILE A 72 -8.99 13.39 9.63
CA ILE A 72 -8.48 14.70 9.21
C ILE A 72 -7.10 14.94 9.82
N MET A 73 -6.13 15.21 8.94
CA MET A 73 -4.75 15.53 9.32
C MET A 73 -4.38 16.92 8.83
N ASN A 74 -3.88 17.77 9.72
CA ASN A 74 -3.30 19.07 9.37
C ASN A 74 -1.78 18.99 9.51
N ILE A 75 -1.06 19.36 8.46
CA ILE A 75 0.40 19.35 8.39
C ILE A 75 0.86 20.77 8.09
N ASP A 76 1.57 21.38 9.01
CA ASP A 76 2.15 22.71 8.83
C ASP A 76 3.68 22.65 8.78
N PRO A 77 4.28 22.67 7.59
CA PRO A 77 5.72 22.58 7.40
C PRO A 77 6.44 23.93 7.46
N SER A 78 5.79 25.03 7.80
CA SER A 78 6.33 26.39 7.74
C SER A 78 7.58 26.58 8.61
N ASN A 79 7.71 25.83 9.70
CA ASN A 79 8.87 25.86 10.61
C ASN A 79 9.75 24.59 10.51
N MET A 80 9.63 23.83 9.45
CA MET A 80 10.40 22.61 9.24
C MET A 80 11.89 22.91 9.18
N VAL A 81 12.69 22.03 9.79
CA VAL A 81 14.17 22.11 9.80
C VAL A 81 14.76 20.88 9.10
N SER A 82 15.88 21.10 8.39
CA SER A 82 16.65 20.01 7.80
C SER A 82 17.56 19.39 8.87
N ILE A 83 17.24 18.18 9.26
CA ILE A 83 18.08 17.35 10.14
C ILE A 83 18.26 15.96 9.52
N PRO A 84 19.33 15.23 9.86
CA PRO A 84 19.46 13.83 9.46
C PRO A 84 18.27 13.02 9.99
N MET A 85 17.61 12.28 9.11
CA MET A 85 16.48 11.45 9.49
C MET A 85 16.92 10.32 10.44
N PRO A 86 16.27 10.15 11.60
CA PRO A 86 16.70 9.22 12.62
C PRO A 86 16.65 7.76 12.14
N THR A 87 17.77 7.07 12.24
CA THR A 87 17.92 5.69 11.77
C THR A 87 17.06 4.67 12.52
N GLY A 88 16.71 4.95 13.80
CA GLY A 88 15.95 4.04 14.65
C GLY A 88 14.49 3.88 14.23
N LYS A 89 13.83 4.97 13.82
CA LYS A 89 12.41 4.98 13.42
C LYS A 89 12.19 4.54 11.98
N ILE A 90 13.21 4.67 11.14
CA ILE A 90 13.15 4.34 9.70
C ILE A 90 13.20 2.84 9.44
N LYS A 91 13.82 2.05 10.34
CA LYS A 91 14.01 0.61 10.15
C LYS A 91 12.72 -0.16 9.82
N ASN A 92 11.58 0.33 10.25
CA ASN A 92 10.28 -0.33 10.08
C ASN A 92 9.36 0.35 9.07
N LEU A 93 9.71 1.54 8.53
CA LEU A 93 8.84 2.31 7.66
C LEU A 93 9.42 2.46 6.26
N ARG A 94 8.92 1.65 5.32
CA ARG A 94 9.32 1.71 3.91
C ARG A 94 8.95 3.03 3.25
N ALA A 95 7.87 3.65 3.69
CA ALA A 95 7.38 4.91 3.17
C ALA A 95 8.31 6.10 3.44
N SER A 96 9.29 5.96 4.34
CA SER A 96 10.33 6.96 4.56
C SER A 96 11.14 7.28 3.31
N TYR A 97 11.17 6.40 2.31
CA TYR A 97 11.81 6.67 1.03
C TYR A 97 11.26 7.91 0.32
N TYR A 98 9.98 8.21 0.45
CA TYR A 98 9.38 9.39 -0.19
C TYR A 98 9.87 10.72 0.39
N PHE A 99 10.43 10.71 1.59
CA PHE A 99 11.11 11.88 2.12
C PHE A 99 12.39 12.24 1.36
N MET A 100 13.02 11.30 0.65
CA MET A 100 14.21 11.60 -0.15
C MET A 100 13.94 12.70 -1.18
N GLY A 101 12.96 12.48 -2.05
CA GLY A 101 12.60 13.45 -3.09
C GLY A 101 12.10 14.76 -2.51
N ALA A 102 11.27 14.71 -1.48
CA ALA A 102 10.69 15.88 -0.86
C ALA A 102 11.74 16.75 -0.14
N ILE A 103 12.64 16.14 0.65
CA ILE A 103 13.70 16.85 1.37
C ILE A 103 14.72 17.41 0.38
N LEU A 104 15.12 16.65 -0.64
CA LEU A 104 16.03 17.13 -1.68
C LEU A 104 15.47 18.36 -2.40
N SER A 105 14.17 18.33 -2.73
CA SER A 105 13.48 19.45 -3.36
C SER A 105 13.37 20.68 -2.44
N LYS A 106 13.06 20.47 -1.16
CA LYS A 106 12.80 21.57 -0.21
C LYS A 106 14.08 22.23 0.27
N PHE A 107 15.10 21.45 0.61
CA PHE A 107 16.34 21.93 1.27
C PHE A 107 17.59 21.85 0.40
N GLY A 108 17.54 21.13 -0.72
CA GLY A 108 18.72 20.91 -1.56
C GLY A 108 19.71 19.89 -0.98
N GLU A 109 19.49 19.43 0.22
CA GLU A 109 20.33 18.43 0.89
C GLU A 109 19.50 17.59 1.87
N GLY A 110 19.93 16.37 2.12
CA GLY A 110 19.29 15.49 3.11
C GLY A 110 20.11 14.25 3.40
N VAL A 111 19.89 13.70 4.59
CA VAL A 111 20.46 12.41 5.00
C VAL A 111 19.32 11.51 5.46
N ILE A 112 19.17 10.37 4.79
CA ILE A 112 18.06 9.43 5.06
C ILE A 112 18.65 8.07 5.36
N GLY A 113 18.39 7.55 6.55
CA GLY A 113 18.77 6.19 6.92
C GLY A 113 18.05 5.17 6.02
N LEU A 114 18.78 4.14 5.60
CA LEU A 114 18.16 3.04 4.87
C LEU A 114 17.25 2.25 5.83
N PRO A 115 15.98 2.06 5.49
CA PRO A 115 15.13 1.17 6.26
C PRO A 115 15.72 -0.24 6.22
N GLY A 116 15.76 -0.89 7.36
CA GLY A 116 16.12 -2.30 7.46
C GLY A 116 15.23 -3.13 6.51
N GLY A 117 15.80 -4.17 5.92
CA GLY A 117 15.07 -5.04 5.01
C GLY A 117 13.79 -5.57 5.66
N CYS A 118 12.69 -5.54 4.91
CA CYS A 118 11.49 -6.28 5.28
C CYS A 118 11.67 -7.75 4.94
N ASN A 119 10.82 -8.61 5.49
CA ASN A 119 10.74 -10.04 5.17
C ASN A 119 10.49 -10.35 3.67
N LEU A 120 10.25 -9.34 2.84
CA LEU A 120 10.14 -9.43 1.38
C LEU A 120 11.47 -9.16 0.65
N GLY A 121 12.57 -9.00 1.40
CA GLY A 121 13.90 -8.72 0.85
C GLY A 121 14.21 -7.22 0.64
N PRO A 122 15.46 -6.89 0.31
CA PRO A 122 15.87 -5.53 0.04
C PRO A 122 15.16 -5.02 -1.22
N ARG A 123 14.62 -3.80 -1.15
CA ARG A 123 14.10 -3.11 -2.34
C ARG A 123 15.21 -2.32 -2.97
N PRO A 124 15.49 -2.52 -4.26
CA PRO A 124 16.47 -1.71 -4.96
C PRO A 124 15.96 -0.27 -5.05
N ILE A 125 16.86 0.69 -4.82
CA ILE A 125 16.61 2.13 -4.95
C ILE A 125 17.38 2.74 -6.13
N ASP A 126 17.91 1.90 -7.01
CA ASP A 126 18.71 2.30 -8.16
C ASP A 126 17.94 3.25 -9.09
N GLN A 127 16.65 3.04 -9.30
CA GLN A 127 15.83 3.91 -10.14
C GLN A 127 15.50 5.24 -9.46
N HIS A 128 15.37 5.27 -8.13
CA HIS A 128 15.26 6.51 -7.35
C HIS A 128 16.54 7.35 -7.51
N ILE A 129 17.70 6.72 -7.33
CA ILE A 129 19.00 7.37 -7.48
C ILE A 129 19.19 7.88 -8.90
N LYS A 130 18.85 7.07 -9.92
CA LYS A 130 18.89 7.49 -11.34
C LYS A 130 18.09 8.77 -11.57
N GLY A 131 16.87 8.85 -11.03
CA GLY A 131 16.02 10.04 -11.13
C GLY A 131 16.66 11.26 -10.49
N PHE A 132 17.20 11.14 -9.29
CA PHE A 132 17.86 12.26 -8.58
C PHE A 132 19.13 12.73 -9.27
N GLU A 133 19.98 11.80 -9.71
CA GLU A 133 21.22 12.12 -10.42
C GLU A 133 20.96 12.77 -11.78
N ALA A 134 19.92 12.35 -12.51
CA ALA A 134 19.49 12.98 -13.75
C ALA A 134 19.09 14.45 -13.56
N LEU A 135 18.50 14.79 -12.41
CA LEU A 135 18.16 16.17 -12.04
C LEU A 135 19.39 16.98 -11.54
N GLY A 136 20.56 16.37 -11.50
CA GLY A 136 21.82 16.99 -11.09
C GLY A 136 22.23 16.75 -9.64
N ALA A 137 21.48 15.97 -8.86
CA ALA A 137 21.85 15.66 -7.49
C ALA A 137 23.06 14.71 -7.41
N THR A 138 23.83 14.86 -6.35
CA THR A 138 24.83 13.87 -5.93
C THR A 138 24.21 12.96 -4.87
N VAL A 139 24.32 11.64 -5.07
CA VAL A 139 23.80 10.64 -4.16
C VAL A 139 24.92 9.74 -3.69
N ARG A 140 25.10 9.62 -2.37
CA ARG A 140 26.10 8.73 -1.75
C ARG A 140 25.39 7.77 -0.80
N ASN A 141 25.72 6.51 -0.89
CA ASN A 141 25.24 5.48 0.04
C ASN A 141 26.40 5.05 0.94
N GLU A 142 26.40 5.54 2.15
CA GLU A 142 27.48 5.32 3.11
C GLU A 142 26.92 4.99 4.50
N MET A 143 27.50 4.03 5.18
CA MET A 143 27.20 3.67 6.58
C MET A 143 25.69 3.42 6.86
N GLY A 144 24.98 2.85 5.90
CA GLY A 144 23.55 2.57 6.03
C GLY A 144 22.63 3.79 5.88
N ALA A 145 23.14 4.89 5.34
CA ALA A 145 22.38 6.09 5.04
C ALA A 145 22.64 6.58 3.62
N ILE A 146 21.64 7.28 3.08
CA ILE A 146 21.73 7.95 1.78
C ILE A 146 21.91 9.43 2.01
N TYR A 147 22.97 9.99 1.43
CA TYR A 147 23.29 11.39 1.44
C TYR A 147 22.93 12.00 0.09
N LEU A 148 22.06 13.01 0.12
CA LEU A 148 21.54 13.71 -1.06
C LEU A 148 22.04 15.14 -1.04
N THR A 149 22.55 15.64 -2.18
CA THR A 149 22.98 17.03 -2.33
C THR A 149 22.65 17.52 -3.72
N SER A 150 21.96 18.67 -3.81
CA SER A 150 21.73 19.37 -5.09
C SER A 150 22.90 20.32 -5.40
N PRO A 151 23.10 20.70 -6.68
CA PRO A 151 23.97 21.81 -7.02
C PRO A 151 23.53 23.13 -6.36
N GLU A 152 24.43 24.10 -6.25
CA GLU A 152 24.12 25.44 -5.72
C GLU A 152 22.99 26.13 -6.51
N GLU A 153 22.96 25.91 -7.83
CA GLU A 153 21.96 26.48 -8.72
C GLU A 153 20.58 25.74 -8.59
N GLY A 154 20.50 24.70 -7.77
CA GLY A 154 19.34 23.83 -7.62
C GLY A 154 19.29 22.70 -8.64
N LEU A 155 18.25 21.87 -8.51
CA LEU A 155 17.99 20.80 -9.47
C LEU A 155 17.53 21.37 -10.81
N THR A 156 17.88 20.67 -11.90
CA THR A 156 17.51 21.06 -13.26
C THR A 156 16.70 19.96 -13.91
N GLY A 157 15.58 20.33 -14.54
CA GLY A 157 14.72 19.41 -15.27
C GLY A 157 15.47 18.70 -16.40
N GLU A 158 15.18 17.42 -16.58
CA GLU A 158 15.82 16.57 -17.57
C GLU A 158 14.83 15.52 -18.10
N ARG A 159 15.16 14.89 -19.21
CA ARG A 159 14.46 13.71 -19.72
C ARG A 159 15.03 12.47 -19.04
N ILE A 160 14.15 11.75 -18.35
CA ILE A 160 14.53 10.59 -17.53
C ILE A 160 13.73 9.37 -18.02
N TYR A 161 14.42 8.30 -18.40
CA TYR A 161 13.81 7.01 -18.71
C TYR A 161 14.05 6.05 -17.54
N LEU A 162 12.98 5.57 -16.92
CA LEU A 162 13.06 4.54 -15.88
C LEU A 162 13.25 3.17 -16.52
N ASP A 163 14.27 2.44 -16.14
CA ASP A 163 14.58 1.12 -16.71
C ASP A 163 13.56 0.06 -16.29
N VAL A 164 12.90 0.30 -15.15
CA VAL A 164 11.84 -0.55 -14.58
C VAL A 164 10.67 0.33 -14.15
N VAL A 165 9.45 -0.12 -14.41
CA VAL A 165 8.24 0.53 -13.88
C VAL A 165 8.26 0.39 -12.36
N SER A 166 8.45 1.51 -11.67
CA SER A 166 8.55 1.58 -10.20
C SER A 166 7.69 2.70 -9.65
N ILE A 167 6.76 2.36 -8.77
CA ILE A 167 5.91 3.32 -8.06
C ILE A 167 6.79 4.27 -7.23
N GLY A 168 7.70 3.71 -6.45
CA GLY A 168 8.57 4.49 -5.56
C GLY A 168 9.46 5.46 -6.32
N ALA A 169 10.13 5.00 -7.37
CA ALA A 169 10.99 5.84 -8.19
C ALA A 169 10.20 6.93 -8.94
N THR A 170 9.02 6.59 -9.44
CA THR A 170 8.12 7.55 -10.09
C THR A 170 7.76 8.69 -9.13
N ILE A 171 7.26 8.37 -7.94
CA ILE A 171 6.85 9.37 -6.93
C ILE A 171 8.05 10.19 -6.48
N ASN A 172 9.16 9.58 -6.11
CA ASN A 172 10.35 10.30 -5.65
C ASN A 172 10.93 11.25 -6.72
N THR A 173 10.96 10.82 -7.96
CA THR A 173 11.42 11.68 -9.06
C THR A 173 10.48 12.87 -9.27
N ILE A 174 9.16 12.67 -9.18
CA ILE A 174 8.18 13.76 -9.22
C ILE A 174 8.42 14.73 -8.06
N LEU A 175 8.54 14.24 -6.83
CA LEU A 175 8.76 15.08 -5.65
C LEU A 175 10.03 15.93 -5.76
N ALA A 176 11.10 15.37 -6.32
CA ALA A 176 12.33 16.10 -6.56
C ALA A 176 12.19 17.13 -7.71
N ALA A 177 11.39 16.80 -8.74
CA ALA A 177 11.25 17.61 -9.96
C ALA A 177 10.33 18.82 -9.82
N VAL A 178 9.39 18.83 -8.86
CA VAL A 178 8.36 19.90 -8.78
C VAL A 178 8.91 21.29 -8.59
N ARG A 179 10.12 21.43 -8.06
CA ARG A 179 10.83 22.71 -7.88
C ARG A 179 12.13 22.78 -8.68
N ALA A 180 12.42 21.82 -9.55
CA ALA A 180 13.59 21.84 -10.42
C ALA A 180 13.46 22.95 -11.48
N ASN A 181 14.57 23.52 -11.89
CA ASN A 181 14.60 24.54 -12.94
C ASN A 181 14.23 23.91 -14.29
N GLY A 182 13.22 24.44 -14.95
CA GLY A 182 12.78 23.99 -16.26
C GLY A 182 11.81 22.79 -16.22
N ARG A 183 11.82 22.00 -17.28
CA ARG A 183 10.91 20.87 -17.47
C ARG A 183 11.61 19.53 -17.26
N THR A 184 10.97 18.67 -16.51
CA THR A 184 11.32 17.25 -16.38
C THR A 184 10.32 16.39 -17.15
N VAL A 185 10.80 15.43 -17.94
CA VAL A 185 9.99 14.43 -18.63
C VAL A 185 10.41 13.06 -18.13
N ILE A 186 9.50 12.39 -17.45
CA ILE A 186 9.77 11.06 -16.87
C ILE A 186 9.04 10.03 -17.71
N GLU A 187 9.76 9.09 -18.30
CA GLU A 187 9.24 8.04 -19.18
C GLU A 187 9.27 6.68 -18.52
N ASN A 188 8.39 5.78 -18.96
CA ASN A 188 8.20 4.44 -18.40
C ASN A 188 7.84 4.48 -16.92
N VAL A 189 6.99 5.42 -16.53
CA VAL A 189 6.51 5.60 -15.16
C VAL A 189 5.44 4.59 -14.80
N ALA A 190 5.25 4.39 -13.50
CA ALA A 190 4.10 3.66 -12.96
C ALA A 190 2.80 4.45 -13.16
N LYS A 191 1.68 3.74 -13.27
CA LYS A 191 0.35 4.31 -13.62
C LYS A 191 -0.69 4.15 -12.53
N GLU A 192 -0.29 3.65 -11.37
CA GLU A 192 -1.18 3.35 -10.25
C GLU A 192 -2.00 4.59 -9.84
N PRO A 193 -3.25 4.38 -9.39
CA PRO A 193 -4.12 5.46 -8.92
C PRO A 193 -3.49 6.34 -7.83
N GLU A 194 -2.65 5.76 -7.00
CA GLU A 194 -1.93 6.45 -5.92
C GLU A 194 -0.96 7.53 -6.46
N ILE A 195 -0.41 7.32 -7.66
CA ILE A 195 0.44 8.32 -8.32
C ILE A 195 -0.39 9.50 -8.81
N ILE A 196 -1.58 9.23 -9.37
CA ILE A 196 -2.53 10.26 -9.77
C ILE A 196 -2.92 11.09 -8.54
N ASP A 197 -3.15 10.45 -7.41
CA ASP A 197 -3.54 11.09 -6.15
C ASP A 197 -2.44 12.04 -5.65
N VAL A 198 -1.19 11.60 -5.64
CA VAL A 198 -0.02 12.44 -5.29
C VAL A 198 0.11 13.63 -6.25
N CYS A 199 0.00 13.41 -7.54
CA CYS A 199 0.06 14.48 -8.53
C CYS A 199 -1.08 15.49 -8.37
N THR A 200 -2.28 15.03 -8.01
CA THR A 200 -3.43 15.88 -7.72
C THR A 200 -3.17 16.75 -6.50
N LEU A 201 -2.65 16.18 -5.41
CA LEU A 201 -2.24 16.97 -4.24
C LEU A 201 -1.22 18.04 -4.62
N LEU A 202 -0.15 17.66 -5.31
CA LEU A 202 0.92 18.59 -5.69
C LEU A 202 0.39 19.70 -6.62
N ASN A 203 -0.47 19.39 -7.59
CA ASN A 203 -1.09 20.38 -8.44
C ASN A 203 -2.01 21.33 -7.65
N ASN A 204 -2.74 20.81 -6.65
CA ASN A 204 -3.53 21.65 -5.74
C ASN A 204 -2.63 22.56 -4.88
N MET A 205 -1.40 22.18 -4.63
CA MET A 205 -0.39 23.00 -3.95
C MET A 205 0.28 24.02 -4.89
N GLY A 206 -0.03 24.01 -6.17
CA GLY A 206 0.53 24.93 -7.17
C GLY A 206 1.60 24.33 -8.09
N ALA A 207 1.85 23.04 -8.03
CA ALA A 207 2.73 22.35 -8.97
C ALA A 207 2.12 22.29 -10.38
N LYS A 208 2.94 22.00 -11.37
CA LYS A 208 2.55 21.88 -12.78
C LYS A 208 2.94 20.50 -13.32
N ILE A 209 2.09 19.51 -13.02
CA ILE A 209 2.30 18.10 -13.39
C ILE A 209 1.22 17.66 -14.36
N ARG A 210 1.61 17.02 -15.44
CA ARG A 210 0.72 16.45 -16.46
C ARG A 210 1.13 15.04 -16.83
N GLY A 211 0.17 14.22 -17.24
CA GLY A 211 0.40 12.87 -17.71
C GLY A 211 0.34 11.79 -16.63
N ALA A 212 -0.03 12.11 -15.39
CA ALA A 212 -0.27 11.09 -14.35
C ALA A 212 -1.33 10.08 -14.83
N GLY A 213 -1.06 8.79 -14.61
CA GLY A 213 -1.90 7.70 -15.11
C GLY A 213 -1.54 7.25 -16.55
N THR A 214 -0.60 7.91 -17.20
CA THR A 214 0.00 7.51 -18.47
C THR A 214 1.44 7.04 -18.25
N ASP A 215 2.11 6.58 -19.30
CA ASP A 215 3.49 6.12 -19.25
C ASP A 215 4.53 7.25 -19.29
N VAL A 216 4.10 8.50 -19.47
CA VAL A 216 4.98 9.68 -19.47
C VAL A 216 4.38 10.79 -18.60
N ILE A 217 5.17 11.25 -17.63
CA ILE A 217 4.81 12.38 -16.76
C ILE A 217 5.72 13.57 -17.10
N ARG A 218 5.12 14.76 -17.21
CA ARG A 218 5.81 16.04 -17.42
C ARG A 218 5.61 16.92 -16.21
N VAL A 219 6.71 17.46 -15.71
CA VAL A 219 6.72 18.36 -14.55
C VAL A 219 7.43 19.64 -14.94
N ASP A 220 6.71 20.75 -14.95
CA ASP A 220 7.30 22.07 -15.05
C ASP A 220 7.59 22.62 -13.66
N GLY A 221 8.85 22.91 -13.35
CA GLY A 221 9.26 23.38 -12.03
C GLY A 221 8.61 24.71 -11.65
N VAL A 222 8.35 24.86 -10.36
CA VAL A 222 7.80 26.11 -9.77
C VAL A 222 8.69 26.57 -8.61
N ASP A 223 8.63 27.87 -8.30
CA ASP A 223 9.48 28.45 -7.25
C ASP A 223 8.97 28.11 -5.84
N ALA A 224 7.65 28.02 -5.67
CA ALA A 224 7.02 27.77 -4.38
C ALA A 224 5.73 26.96 -4.53
N LEU A 225 5.39 26.25 -3.46
CA LEU A 225 4.15 25.50 -3.30
C LEU A 225 3.45 25.98 -2.03
N HIS A 226 2.14 26.08 -2.10
CA HIS A 226 1.30 26.55 -0.98
C HIS A 226 0.48 25.41 -0.38
N GLY A 227 -0.07 25.61 0.82
CA GLY A 227 -1.00 24.70 1.45
C GLY A 227 -2.30 24.55 0.66
N CYS A 228 -2.97 23.45 0.86
CA CYS A 228 -4.26 23.15 0.26
C CYS A 228 -5.04 22.15 1.12
N ARG A 229 -6.24 21.82 0.66
CA ARG A 229 -7.07 20.75 1.19
C ARG A 229 -7.20 19.65 0.16
N HIS A 230 -6.98 18.39 0.57
CA HIS A 230 -7.00 17.24 -0.34
C HIS A 230 -7.61 16.02 0.33
N THR A 231 -8.47 15.32 -0.36
CA THR A 231 -9.07 14.06 0.09
C THR A 231 -8.34 12.88 -0.56
N VAL A 232 -7.89 11.94 0.27
CA VAL A 232 -7.24 10.70 -0.16
C VAL A 232 -8.24 9.83 -0.94
N ILE A 233 -7.79 9.14 -1.98
CA ILE A 233 -8.58 8.13 -2.68
C ILE A 233 -8.87 6.93 -1.76
N PRO A 234 -9.98 6.18 -1.97
CA PRO A 234 -10.25 4.97 -1.22
C PRO A 234 -9.19 3.88 -1.51
N ASP A 235 -8.92 3.06 -0.50
CA ASP A 235 -7.92 1.99 -0.58
C ASP A 235 -8.44 0.80 -1.40
N ARG A 236 -7.97 0.69 -2.64
CA ARG A 236 -8.32 -0.43 -3.53
C ARG A 236 -7.83 -1.78 -3.01
N ILE A 237 -6.75 -1.82 -2.25
CA ILE A 237 -6.21 -3.08 -1.70
C ILE A 237 -7.03 -3.53 -0.49
N GLU A 238 -7.43 -2.62 0.37
CA GLU A 238 -8.40 -2.92 1.44
C GLU A 238 -9.73 -3.39 0.85
N ALA A 239 -10.24 -2.70 -0.18
CA ALA A 239 -11.45 -3.10 -0.87
C ALA A 239 -11.34 -4.54 -1.42
N GLY A 240 -10.27 -4.85 -2.13
CA GLY A 240 -10.04 -6.22 -2.63
C GLY A 240 -9.93 -7.26 -1.52
N THR A 241 -9.35 -6.91 -0.39
CA THR A 241 -9.26 -7.78 0.79
C THR A 241 -10.65 -8.12 1.35
N TYR A 242 -11.52 -7.12 1.54
CA TYR A 242 -12.89 -7.34 2.00
C TYR A 242 -13.77 -8.04 0.96
N LEU A 243 -13.57 -7.77 -0.32
CA LEU A 243 -14.24 -8.49 -1.40
C LEU A 243 -13.87 -9.98 -1.39
N ALA A 244 -12.60 -10.31 -1.19
CA ALA A 244 -12.14 -11.69 -1.05
C ALA A 244 -12.74 -12.35 0.20
N ALA A 245 -12.74 -11.69 1.34
CA ALA A 245 -13.36 -12.18 2.57
C ALA A 245 -14.87 -12.42 2.38
N ALA A 246 -15.57 -11.50 1.73
CA ALA A 246 -16.99 -11.64 1.41
C ALA A 246 -17.27 -12.78 0.43
N ALA A 247 -16.43 -12.97 -0.58
CA ALA A 247 -16.57 -14.09 -1.52
C ALA A 247 -16.30 -15.45 -0.88
N VAL A 248 -15.47 -15.49 0.16
CA VAL A 248 -15.16 -16.71 0.92
C VAL A 248 -16.29 -17.08 1.87
N MET A 249 -16.83 -16.14 2.65
CA MET A 249 -17.75 -16.38 3.77
C MET A 249 -19.01 -15.50 3.78
N GLY A 250 -19.20 -14.62 2.78
CA GLY A 250 -20.35 -13.73 2.75
C GLY A 250 -21.65 -14.43 2.40
N GLU A 251 -22.73 -14.09 3.10
CA GLU A 251 -24.10 -14.33 2.65
C GLU A 251 -24.58 -13.14 1.82
N GLU A 252 -24.44 -11.93 2.34
CA GLU A 252 -24.68 -10.67 1.64
C GLU A 252 -23.82 -9.57 2.29
N VAL A 253 -22.80 -9.11 1.58
CA VAL A 253 -21.87 -8.09 2.07
C VAL A 253 -21.74 -6.96 1.05
N LEU A 254 -22.03 -5.73 1.47
CA LEU A 254 -21.85 -4.52 0.67
C LEU A 254 -20.54 -3.85 1.06
N VAL A 255 -19.61 -3.80 0.10
CA VAL A 255 -18.34 -3.09 0.23
C VAL A 255 -18.50 -1.69 -0.37
N LYS A 256 -18.46 -0.65 0.47
CA LYS A 256 -18.77 0.75 0.14
C LYS A 256 -17.51 1.59 0.05
N ASN A 257 -17.60 2.74 -0.62
CA ASN A 257 -16.51 3.67 -0.86
C ASN A 257 -15.41 3.01 -1.70
N VAL A 258 -15.80 2.46 -2.84
CA VAL A 258 -14.91 1.76 -3.79
C VAL A 258 -14.90 2.53 -5.11
N ILE A 259 -13.73 2.79 -5.65
CA ILE A 259 -13.60 3.19 -7.05
C ILE A 259 -13.33 1.91 -7.86
N VAL A 260 -14.36 1.43 -8.54
CA VAL A 260 -14.34 0.13 -9.22
C VAL A 260 -13.25 0.08 -10.29
N GLU A 261 -13.02 1.18 -11.00
CA GLU A 261 -11.98 1.32 -12.03
C GLU A 261 -10.57 1.09 -11.49
N HIS A 262 -10.36 1.30 -10.19
CA HIS A 262 -9.07 1.01 -9.54
C HIS A 262 -8.83 -0.49 -9.28
N LEU A 263 -9.85 -1.32 -9.45
CA LEU A 263 -9.88 -2.76 -9.12
C LEU A 263 -10.21 -3.66 -10.31
N GLU A 264 -10.21 -3.17 -11.54
CA GLU A 264 -10.68 -3.90 -12.71
C GLU A 264 -10.04 -5.28 -12.86
N GLY A 265 -8.72 -5.40 -12.70
CA GLY A 265 -8.03 -6.68 -12.79
C GLY A 265 -8.44 -7.69 -11.73
N PHE A 266 -8.73 -7.21 -10.51
CA PHE A 266 -9.21 -8.06 -9.42
C PHE A 266 -10.66 -8.48 -9.62
N VAL A 267 -11.53 -7.54 -9.95
CA VAL A 267 -12.96 -7.78 -10.21
C VAL A 267 -13.13 -8.75 -11.39
N ALA A 268 -12.35 -8.60 -12.45
CA ALA A 268 -12.37 -9.50 -13.60
C ALA A 268 -12.04 -10.95 -13.19
N LYS A 269 -11.07 -11.15 -12.30
CA LYS A 269 -10.73 -12.49 -11.79
C LYS A 269 -11.83 -13.08 -10.89
N MET A 270 -12.46 -12.27 -10.06
CA MET A 270 -13.61 -12.72 -9.26
C MET A 270 -14.79 -13.12 -10.15
N ASP A 271 -15.06 -12.36 -11.21
CA ASP A 271 -16.08 -12.70 -12.21
C ASP A 271 -15.76 -14.01 -12.94
N GLU A 272 -14.54 -14.18 -13.38
CA GLU A 272 -14.04 -15.41 -14.01
C GLU A 272 -14.18 -16.64 -13.08
N MET A 273 -14.01 -16.45 -11.77
CA MET A 273 -14.25 -17.50 -10.75
C MET A 273 -15.71 -17.83 -10.53
N GLY A 274 -16.65 -17.00 -10.97
CA GLY A 274 -18.08 -17.16 -10.75
C GLY A 274 -18.56 -16.58 -9.42
N VAL A 275 -17.87 -15.59 -8.86
CA VAL A 275 -18.32 -14.87 -7.65
C VAL A 275 -19.60 -14.10 -7.97
N ASN A 276 -20.61 -14.27 -7.10
CA ASN A 276 -21.91 -13.57 -7.24
C ASN A 276 -21.76 -12.12 -6.79
N MET A 277 -21.55 -11.21 -7.74
CA MET A 277 -21.29 -9.78 -7.52
C MET A 277 -22.33 -8.91 -8.22
N GLU A 278 -22.68 -7.80 -7.58
CA GLU A 278 -23.41 -6.69 -8.20
C GLU A 278 -22.59 -5.42 -8.03
N ILE A 279 -22.17 -4.84 -9.16
CA ILE A 279 -21.31 -3.66 -9.18
C ILE A 279 -22.19 -2.42 -9.22
N GLY A 280 -22.10 -1.58 -8.17
CA GLY A 280 -22.71 -0.27 -8.09
C GLY A 280 -21.78 0.84 -8.58
N GLU A 281 -22.17 2.10 -8.37
CA GLU A 281 -21.37 3.27 -8.75
C GLU A 281 -20.10 3.39 -7.89
N ASP A 282 -20.25 3.27 -6.58
CA ASP A 282 -19.19 3.39 -5.56
C ASP A 282 -19.18 2.25 -4.55
N SER A 283 -19.76 1.11 -4.93
CA SER A 283 -19.88 -0.06 -4.06
C SER A 283 -19.95 -1.36 -4.86
N ILE A 284 -19.62 -2.46 -4.21
CA ILE A 284 -19.76 -3.81 -4.77
C ILE A 284 -20.49 -4.67 -3.73
N LEU A 285 -21.60 -5.27 -4.14
CA LEU A 285 -22.35 -6.20 -3.33
C LEU A 285 -21.94 -7.64 -3.68
N ILE A 286 -21.48 -8.36 -2.67
CA ILE A 286 -21.14 -9.78 -2.79
C ILE A 286 -22.24 -10.61 -2.13
N ARG A 287 -22.78 -11.57 -2.86
CA ARG A 287 -23.69 -12.59 -2.34
C ARG A 287 -23.02 -13.95 -2.33
N LYS A 288 -23.58 -14.87 -1.58
CA LYS A 288 -23.08 -16.25 -1.51
C LYS A 288 -22.87 -16.83 -2.91
N SER A 289 -21.73 -17.47 -3.07
CA SER A 289 -21.34 -18.16 -4.31
C SER A 289 -21.10 -19.63 -4.02
N ASP A 290 -21.77 -20.52 -4.77
CA ASP A 290 -21.71 -21.96 -4.51
C ASP A 290 -20.69 -22.71 -5.35
N ASP A 291 -20.54 -22.37 -6.63
CA ASP A 291 -19.72 -23.12 -7.59
C ASP A 291 -18.52 -22.30 -8.09
N LEU A 292 -17.61 -21.96 -7.18
CA LEU A 292 -16.40 -21.20 -7.54
C LEU A 292 -15.43 -22.08 -8.33
N LYS A 293 -14.88 -21.50 -9.41
CA LYS A 293 -13.87 -22.15 -10.27
C LYS A 293 -12.51 -21.54 -10.04
N MET A 294 -11.50 -22.39 -9.97
CA MET A 294 -10.10 -21.97 -9.90
C MET A 294 -9.71 -21.21 -11.16
N VAL A 295 -8.89 -20.19 -11.01
CA VAL A 295 -8.35 -19.38 -12.11
C VAL A 295 -6.85 -19.23 -11.96
N HIS A 296 -6.20 -18.78 -13.05
CA HIS A 296 -4.79 -18.41 -13.03
C HIS A 296 -4.64 -16.91 -12.82
N ILE A 297 -3.77 -16.53 -11.87
CA ILE A 297 -3.47 -15.14 -11.54
C ILE A 297 -2.06 -14.81 -12.02
N LYS A 298 -1.92 -13.66 -12.68
CA LYS A 298 -0.61 -13.06 -12.98
C LYS A 298 -0.61 -11.62 -12.48
N ALA A 299 0.18 -11.35 -11.44
CA ALA A 299 0.36 -9.99 -10.96
C ALA A 299 1.26 -9.21 -11.92
N LEU A 300 0.80 -8.04 -12.33
CA LEU A 300 1.41 -7.16 -13.33
C LEU A 300 1.30 -5.71 -12.85
N PRO A 301 2.12 -4.80 -13.41
CA PRO A 301 1.93 -3.38 -13.19
C PRO A 301 0.50 -2.94 -13.52
N TYR A 302 0.01 -1.94 -12.81
CA TYR A 302 -1.33 -1.37 -13.04
C TYR A 302 -1.52 -0.99 -14.54
N PRO A 303 -2.65 -1.28 -15.19
CA PRO A 303 -3.92 -1.74 -14.61
C PRO A 303 -4.06 -3.28 -14.49
N GLY A 304 -2.98 -4.03 -14.56
CA GLY A 304 -3.01 -5.47 -14.31
C GLY A 304 -3.37 -5.82 -12.87
N PHE A 305 -3.44 -7.11 -12.57
CA PHE A 305 -3.74 -7.59 -11.23
C PHE A 305 -2.67 -7.13 -10.23
N ALA A 306 -3.09 -6.47 -9.15
CA ALA A 306 -2.18 -5.88 -8.18
C ALA A 306 -1.43 -6.94 -7.36
N THR A 307 -0.11 -6.81 -7.27
CA THR A 307 0.73 -7.68 -6.43
C THR A 307 0.29 -7.66 -4.95
N ASP A 308 -0.21 -6.55 -4.44
CA ASP A 308 -0.70 -6.42 -3.06
C ASP A 308 -2.00 -7.21 -2.80
N LEU A 309 -2.69 -7.67 -3.84
CA LEU A 309 -3.86 -8.55 -3.74
C LEU A 309 -3.55 -10.02 -4.03
N GLN A 310 -2.30 -10.36 -4.37
CA GLN A 310 -1.88 -11.73 -4.63
C GLN A 310 -2.08 -12.62 -3.40
N GLN A 311 -1.67 -12.18 -2.23
CA GLN A 311 -1.83 -12.93 -0.99
C GLN A 311 -3.28 -12.91 -0.49
N PRO A 312 -4.01 -11.79 -0.45
CA PRO A 312 -5.41 -11.76 -0.02
C PRO A 312 -6.37 -12.60 -0.86
N ILE A 313 -6.14 -12.76 -2.16
CA ILE A 313 -7.01 -13.61 -3.01
C ILE A 313 -6.75 -15.11 -2.82
N THR A 314 -5.61 -15.50 -2.28
CA THR A 314 -5.20 -16.91 -2.18
C THR A 314 -6.21 -17.78 -1.43
N PRO A 315 -6.79 -17.39 -0.28
CA PRO A 315 -7.83 -18.20 0.38
C PRO A 315 -9.08 -18.41 -0.48
N LEU A 316 -9.48 -17.41 -1.25
CA LEU A 316 -10.61 -17.54 -2.19
C LEU A 316 -10.30 -18.57 -3.28
N LEU A 317 -9.09 -18.56 -3.84
CA LEU A 317 -8.65 -19.57 -4.80
C LEU A 317 -8.67 -20.97 -4.17
N LEU A 318 -8.19 -21.12 -2.94
CA LEU A 318 -8.19 -22.41 -2.24
C LEU A 318 -9.61 -22.98 -2.00
N LYS A 319 -10.63 -22.15 -1.96
CA LYS A 319 -12.03 -22.54 -1.86
C LYS A 319 -12.60 -23.01 -3.21
N ALA A 320 -12.05 -22.55 -4.32
CA ALA A 320 -12.54 -22.84 -5.66
C ALA A 320 -12.13 -24.24 -6.14
N ALA A 321 -12.93 -24.84 -7.03
CA ALA A 321 -12.67 -26.16 -7.60
C ALA A 321 -11.72 -26.07 -8.79
N GLY A 322 -10.78 -27.00 -8.86
CA GLY A 322 -9.83 -27.16 -9.98
C GLY A 322 -8.39 -26.87 -9.60
N ASP A 323 -7.56 -26.70 -10.63
CA ASP A 323 -6.15 -26.37 -10.50
C ASP A 323 -5.91 -24.91 -10.90
N GLY A 324 -5.05 -24.21 -10.18
CA GLY A 324 -4.73 -22.82 -10.43
C GLY A 324 -3.27 -22.49 -10.14
N THR A 325 -2.85 -21.36 -10.66
CA THR A 325 -1.50 -20.84 -10.44
C THR A 325 -1.52 -19.35 -10.14
N ILE A 326 -0.52 -18.92 -9.38
CA ILE A 326 -0.19 -17.51 -9.21
C ILE A 326 1.26 -17.30 -9.65
N ILE A 327 1.47 -16.34 -10.55
CA ILE A 327 2.78 -15.82 -10.93
C ILE A 327 2.81 -14.33 -10.57
N ASP A 328 3.68 -13.96 -9.63
CA ASP A 328 3.89 -12.56 -9.29
C ASP A 328 5.13 -12.01 -10.00
N THR A 329 4.92 -11.19 -11.02
CA THR A 329 6.02 -10.61 -11.82
C THR A 329 6.64 -9.38 -11.13
N ILE A 330 5.96 -8.81 -10.13
CA ILE A 330 6.44 -7.65 -9.38
C ILE A 330 7.32 -8.10 -8.20
N TYR A 331 6.84 -9.10 -7.45
CA TYR A 331 7.55 -9.69 -6.30
C TYR A 331 7.54 -11.21 -6.38
N PRO A 332 8.39 -11.82 -7.23
CA PRO A 332 8.40 -13.28 -7.43
C PRO A 332 8.62 -14.09 -6.14
N LYS A 333 9.29 -13.48 -5.15
CA LYS A 333 9.55 -14.11 -3.84
C LYS A 333 8.48 -13.81 -2.78
N ARG A 334 7.31 -13.30 -3.16
CA ARG A 334 6.19 -13.04 -2.25
C ARG A 334 5.44 -14.33 -1.93
N VAL A 335 6.06 -15.19 -1.12
CA VAL A 335 5.59 -16.55 -0.81
C VAL A 335 5.52 -16.85 0.69
N ASN A 336 5.68 -15.85 1.53
CA ASN A 336 5.75 -16.03 3.00
C ASN A 336 4.46 -16.62 3.60
N HIS A 337 3.32 -16.47 2.95
CA HIS A 337 2.03 -17.01 3.38
C HIS A 337 1.86 -18.52 3.10
N ILE A 338 2.65 -19.08 2.22
CA ILE A 338 2.47 -20.46 1.74
C ILE A 338 2.69 -21.49 2.85
N ALA A 339 3.78 -21.37 3.62
CA ALA A 339 4.06 -22.28 4.73
C ALA A 339 2.96 -22.23 5.79
N GLU A 340 2.42 -21.04 6.07
CA GLU A 340 1.38 -20.84 7.05
C GLU A 340 0.03 -21.43 6.58
N LEU A 341 -0.32 -21.25 5.31
CA LEU A 341 -1.50 -21.89 4.71
C LEU A 341 -1.40 -23.43 4.71
N ARG A 342 -0.21 -23.98 4.49
CA ARG A 342 0.03 -25.43 4.61
C ARG A 342 -0.22 -25.94 6.02
N ARG A 343 0.11 -25.17 7.05
CA ARG A 343 -0.22 -25.52 8.45
C ARG A 343 -1.73 -25.63 8.67
N MET A 344 -2.52 -24.87 7.89
CA MET A 344 -3.98 -24.93 7.90
C MET A 344 -4.56 -26.02 7.00
N GLY A 345 -3.73 -26.80 6.32
CA GLY A 345 -4.15 -27.91 5.46
C GLY A 345 -4.35 -27.57 3.99
N ALA A 346 -3.80 -26.43 3.53
CA ALA A 346 -3.94 -26.03 2.13
C ALA A 346 -3.11 -26.90 1.17
N GLY A 347 -3.70 -27.29 0.05
CA GLY A 347 -3.04 -27.93 -1.09
C GLY A 347 -2.38 -26.88 -1.99
N ILE A 348 -1.24 -26.35 -1.51
CA ILE A 348 -0.51 -25.27 -2.14
C ILE A 348 1.00 -25.54 -2.12
N LYS A 349 1.69 -25.27 -3.23
CA LYS A 349 3.15 -25.41 -3.33
C LYS A 349 3.75 -24.34 -4.21
N VAL A 350 5.05 -24.15 -4.05
CA VAL A 350 5.85 -23.23 -4.87
C VAL A 350 6.87 -24.04 -5.64
N GLU A 351 6.92 -23.83 -6.94
CA GLU A 351 7.97 -24.36 -7.83
C GLU A 351 8.50 -23.19 -8.67
N SER A 352 9.79 -22.90 -8.55
CA SER A 352 10.40 -21.71 -9.15
C SER A 352 9.66 -20.44 -8.72
N ASP A 353 9.15 -19.66 -9.65
CA ASP A 353 8.41 -18.41 -9.41
C ASP A 353 6.89 -18.59 -9.49
N THR A 354 6.40 -19.83 -9.47
CA THR A 354 4.98 -20.14 -9.63
C THR A 354 4.43 -20.81 -8.38
N ILE A 355 3.32 -20.28 -7.89
CA ILE A 355 2.51 -20.88 -6.82
C ILE A 355 1.45 -21.77 -7.49
N PHE A 356 1.41 -23.05 -7.16
CA PHE A 356 0.44 -24.01 -7.63
C PHE A 356 -0.56 -24.34 -6.52
N MET A 357 -1.83 -24.39 -6.87
CA MET A 357 -2.92 -24.69 -5.97
C MET A 357 -3.87 -25.72 -6.59
N GLN A 358 -4.43 -26.56 -5.74
CA GLN A 358 -5.49 -27.48 -6.10
C GLN A 358 -6.62 -27.34 -5.08
N GLY A 359 -7.84 -27.19 -5.53
CA GLY A 359 -9.02 -27.01 -4.67
C GLY A 359 -10.21 -27.87 -5.10
N PRO A 360 -11.30 -27.88 -4.32
CA PRO A 360 -11.46 -27.08 -3.10
C PRO A 360 -10.72 -27.64 -1.89
N ASN A 361 -10.27 -26.74 -1.00
CA ASN A 361 -9.62 -27.09 0.26
C ASN A 361 -10.57 -26.86 1.44
N VAL A 362 -10.52 -27.74 2.43
CA VAL A 362 -11.10 -27.53 3.75
C VAL A 362 -9.95 -27.17 4.69
N LEU A 363 -9.87 -25.90 5.08
CA LEU A 363 -8.84 -25.44 6.00
C LEU A 363 -9.22 -25.71 7.45
N SER A 364 -8.22 -26.02 8.27
CA SER A 364 -8.35 -26.17 9.72
C SER A 364 -7.65 -25.04 10.44
N GLY A 365 -8.25 -24.57 11.53
CA GLY A 365 -7.63 -23.58 12.40
C GLY A 365 -6.26 -24.05 12.91
N ALA A 366 -5.31 -23.15 13.00
CA ALA A 366 -3.96 -23.39 13.46
C ALA A 366 -3.35 -22.12 14.08
N GLU A 367 -2.22 -22.25 14.74
CA GLU A 367 -1.38 -21.12 15.08
C GLU A 367 -0.49 -20.78 13.90
N VAL A 368 -0.63 -19.55 13.39
CA VAL A 368 0.05 -19.05 12.20
C VAL A 368 0.64 -17.66 12.44
N LYS A 369 1.64 -17.28 11.66
CA LYS A 369 2.35 -16.01 11.82
C LYS A 369 2.17 -15.10 10.62
N ALA A 370 1.67 -13.88 10.87
CA ALA A 370 1.67 -12.80 9.90
C ALA A 370 3.10 -12.25 9.76
N SER A 371 3.82 -12.70 8.74
CA SER A 371 5.21 -12.29 8.48
C SER A 371 5.34 -10.95 7.78
N ASP A 372 4.28 -10.50 7.11
CA ASP A 372 4.16 -9.20 6.47
C ASP A 372 2.67 -8.78 6.41
N LEU A 373 2.43 -7.54 5.96
CA LEU A 373 1.09 -6.94 5.93
C LEU A 373 0.07 -7.78 5.14
N ARG A 374 0.40 -8.16 3.91
CA ARG A 374 -0.56 -8.84 3.01
C ARG A 374 -0.65 -10.34 3.28
N ALA A 375 0.43 -10.95 3.76
CA ALA A 375 0.39 -12.30 4.32
C ALA A 375 -0.55 -12.34 5.53
N GLY A 376 -0.52 -11.34 6.39
CA GLY A 376 -1.43 -11.21 7.52
C GLY A 376 -2.89 -11.14 7.08
N ALA A 377 -3.22 -10.33 6.09
CA ALA A 377 -4.57 -10.24 5.52
C ALA A 377 -5.03 -11.59 4.94
N CYS A 378 -4.15 -12.27 4.22
CA CYS A 378 -4.38 -13.62 3.70
C CYS A 378 -4.78 -14.59 4.84
N LEU A 379 -4.02 -14.59 5.94
CA LEU A 379 -4.26 -15.48 7.08
C LEU A 379 -5.55 -15.12 7.84
N VAL A 380 -5.92 -13.86 7.91
CA VAL A 380 -7.23 -13.45 8.44
C VAL A 380 -8.37 -14.05 7.60
N ILE A 381 -8.31 -13.89 6.28
CA ILE A 381 -9.33 -14.47 5.38
C ILE A 381 -9.35 -16.00 5.48
N ALA A 382 -8.19 -16.65 5.51
CA ALA A 382 -8.08 -18.09 5.70
C ALA A 382 -8.70 -18.54 7.03
N GLY A 383 -8.46 -17.80 8.11
CA GLY A 383 -9.06 -18.05 9.42
C GLY A 383 -10.58 -17.94 9.44
N LEU A 384 -11.14 -16.99 8.68
CA LEU A 384 -12.60 -16.84 8.55
C LEU A 384 -13.27 -18.08 7.92
N MET A 385 -12.60 -18.73 6.97
CA MET A 385 -13.14 -19.93 6.29
C MET A 385 -12.71 -21.25 6.94
N ALA A 386 -11.77 -21.25 7.86
CA ALA A 386 -11.27 -22.47 8.48
C ALA A 386 -12.25 -23.08 9.48
N THR A 387 -12.19 -24.39 9.64
CA THR A 387 -12.88 -25.09 10.72
C THR A 387 -12.06 -24.99 12.01
N GLY A 388 -12.69 -24.57 13.09
CA GLY A 388 -12.04 -24.41 14.39
C GLY A 388 -11.44 -23.02 14.59
N THR A 389 -10.45 -22.93 15.45
CA THR A 389 -9.84 -21.67 15.89
C THR A 389 -8.48 -21.44 15.26
N THR A 390 -8.30 -20.28 14.65
CA THR A 390 -7.01 -19.80 14.13
C THR A 390 -6.46 -18.73 15.05
N THR A 391 -5.21 -18.86 15.45
CA THR A 391 -4.49 -17.86 16.23
C THR A 391 -3.39 -17.24 15.36
N ILE A 392 -3.47 -15.94 15.11
CA ILE A 392 -2.50 -15.22 14.28
C ILE A 392 -1.59 -14.41 15.17
N THR A 393 -0.30 -14.68 15.10
CA THR A 393 0.77 -13.89 15.71
C THR A 393 1.35 -12.89 14.70
N GLY A 394 2.21 -11.96 15.14
CA GLY A 394 2.76 -10.93 14.25
C GLY A 394 1.74 -9.88 13.82
N VAL A 395 0.74 -9.63 14.64
CA VAL A 395 -0.40 -8.73 14.38
C VAL A 395 0.06 -7.32 14.02
N GLU A 396 1.19 -6.88 14.54
CA GLU A 396 1.78 -5.57 14.22
C GLU A 396 1.94 -5.35 12.71
N ASN A 397 2.25 -6.42 11.96
CA ASN A 397 2.34 -6.35 10.52
C ASN A 397 0.99 -6.07 9.84
N ILE A 398 -0.11 -6.52 10.42
CA ILE A 398 -1.47 -6.27 9.91
C ILE A 398 -1.90 -4.83 10.21
N LEU A 399 -1.65 -4.37 11.43
CA LEU A 399 -2.03 -3.05 11.90
C LEU A 399 -1.27 -1.90 11.20
N ARG A 400 -0.20 -2.22 10.50
CA ARG A 400 0.53 -1.26 9.67
C ARG A 400 -0.30 -0.68 8.53
N GLY A 401 -1.31 -1.40 8.05
CA GLY A 401 -2.01 -1.00 6.84
C GLY A 401 -3.50 -1.27 6.79
N TYR A 402 -4.09 -1.95 7.76
CA TYR A 402 -5.53 -2.20 7.83
C TYR A 402 -6.14 -1.45 9.02
N ASP A 403 -6.92 -0.43 8.70
CA ASP A 403 -7.64 0.38 9.69
C ASP A 403 -8.85 -0.37 10.24
N GLY A 404 -8.83 -0.66 11.55
CA GLY A 404 -9.94 -1.28 12.25
C GLY A 404 -10.37 -2.65 11.72
N ILE A 405 -9.43 -3.50 11.29
CA ILE A 405 -9.78 -4.79 10.65
C ILE A 405 -10.60 -5.70 11.57
N VAL A 406 -10.29 -5.75 12.86
CA VAL A 406 -11.03 -6.57 13.83
C VAL A 406 -12.44 -6.03 14.02
N GLU A 407 -12.58 -4.73 14.20
CA GLU A 407 -13.86 -4.03 14.40
C GLU A 407 -14.75 -4.17 13.16
N LYS A 408 -14.21 -3.96 11.97
CA LYS A 408 -14.93 -4.07 10.68
C LYS A 408 -15.42 -5.48 10.43
N LEU A 409 -14.58 -6.50 10.66
CA LEU A 409 -14.97 -7.91 10.50
C LEU A 409 -15.97 -8.35 11.57
N THR A 410 -15.83 -7.88 12.81
CA THR A 410 -16.81 -8.12 13.88
C THR A 410 -18.17 -7.54 13.51
N ALA A 411 -18.21 -6.33 12.95
CA ALA A 411 -19.44 -5.71 12.48
C ALA A 411 -20.12 -6.49 11.34
N LEU A 412 -19.36 -7.24 10.56
CA LEU A 412 -19.86 -8.16 9.52
C LEU A 412 -20.31 -9.52 10.08
N GLY A 413 -20.14 -9.78 11.38
CA GLY A 413 -20.55 -11.02 12.03
C GLY A 413 -19.45 -12.07 12.19
N ALA A 414 -18.20 -11.72 11.90
CA ALA A 414 -17.06 -12.61 12.19
C ALA A 414 -16.86 -12.76 13.69
N ASP A 415 -16.48 -13.97 14.12
CA ASP A 415 -16.01 -14.24 15.48
C ASP A 415 -14.50 -14.06 15.52
N ILE A 416 -14.09 -12.81 15.68
CA ILE A 416 -12.71 -12.35 15.66
C ILE A 416 -12.43 -11.43 16.84
N THR A 417 -11.32 -11.68 17.54
CA THR A 417 -10.89 -10.85 18.66
C THR A 417 -9.39 -10.61 18.62
N MET A 418 -8.96 -9.47 19.15
CA MET A 418 -7.54 -9.21 19.40
C MET A 418 -7.30 -9.28 20.90
N VAL A 419 -6.32 -10.09 21.29
CA VAL A 419 -5.92 -10.29 22.69
C VAL A 419 -4.47 -9.88 22.89
N GLU A 420 -4.16 -9.37 24.08
CA GLU A 420 -2.80 -9.12 24.52
C GLU A 420 -2.44 -10.16 25.56
N ASP A 421 -1.34 -10.91 25.33
CA ASP A 421 -0.77 -11.73 26.39
C ASP A 421 -0.12 -10.79 27.42
N GLU A 422 -0.52 -10.87 28.68
CA GLU A 422 0.24 -10.27 29.79
C GLU A 422 1.60 -11.00 29.85
N GLU A 423 2.69 -10.22 29.79
CA GLU A 423 4.05 -10.73 29.99
C GLU A 423 4.28 -11.13 31.47
#